data_c64f6638729cff29a7297cb25108e58c
#
_entry.id   c64f6638729cff29a7297cb25108e58c
#
_cell.length_a   1.000
_cell.length_b   1.000
_cell.length_c   1.000
_cell.angle_alpha   90.00
_cell.angle_beta   90.00
_cell.angle_gamma   90.00
#
_symmetry.space_group_name_H-M   'P 1'
#
loop_
_entity.id
_entity.type
_entity.pdbx_description
1 polymer ?
#
loop_
_entity_poly.entity_id
_entity_poly.type
_entity_poly.pdbx_seq_one_letter_code
_entity_poly.pdbx_strand_id
1 'polypeptide(L)'
;MITRRIPALLLALSPMWVSTSVFAETATSADPVATIDGKLENKQSELQTLGAEFEQESERLQQLRAELTKYQREEQELNAKRNRAKSALDKQYNRLLDDPDVDLLSFQQEYQQAWASVKENQSQILEQEQTITEQEMRLSQIKQKRSRINSELSYLKEQKVEARVKRLDAELRESDVLNTAFKTTCSATMTLGECTNQGKYLTKQRAVNTFKAKLLDGLTEANLAKQNLKGVQLNVFVQESQIIRSGFEGNNSYYTEMQAQLQARPEASAACKLLNVSSRYCLNGTEVVKKEQDNKEKSWANITIRSDQYEDRVTINGVNYGSTPVEVVLPRGKHQFTVSKDGYQTYNRTIPVNGNDTVWVKLRPDSDI
;
A
#
# COMPACT_ATOMS: atom_id res chain seq x y z
N MET A 1 9.48 13.56 -64.14
CA MET A 1 10.66 12.70 -64.49
C MET A 1 11.90 13.29 -63.85
N ILE A 2 12.31 12.84 -62.68
CA ILE A 2 13.67 13.04 -62.15
C ILE A 2 13.97 11.82 -61.26
N THR A 3 14.74 10.91 -61.80
CA THR A 3 15.28 9.73 -61.14
C THR A 3 16.47 10.12 -60.27
N ARG A 4 16.39 9.96 -58.95
CA ARG A 4 17.55 10.05 -58.06
C ARG A 4 18.09 8.65 -57.78
N ARG A 5 19.28 8.39 -58.25
CA ARG A 5 20.12 7.21 -58.03
C ARG A 5 20.70 7.29 -56.60
N ILE A 6 20.56 6.22 -55.85
CA ILE A 6 21.21 6.01 -54.56
C ILE A 6 22.46 5.16 -54.81
N PRO A 7 23.66 5.57 -54.35
CA PRO A 7 24.86 4.72 -54.47
C PRO A 7 24.88 3.71 -53.33
N ALA A 8 25.06 2.44 -53.68
CA ALA A 8 25.29 1.33 -52.75
C ALA A 8 26.71 1.47 -52.15
N LEU A 9 26.75 1.60 -50.82
CA LEU A 9 27.96 1.59 -50.02
C LEU A 9 28.17 0.17 -49.49
N LEU A 10 29.13 -0.54 -50.08
CA LEU A 10 29.65 -1.83 -49.65
C LEU A 10 30.42 -1.62 -48.32
N LEU A 11 29.86 -2.08 -47.20
CA LEU A 11 30.54 -2.17 -45.92
C LEU A 11 31.13 -3.57 -45.77
N ALA A 12 32.47 -3.62 -45.81
CA ALA A 12 33.27 -4.81 -45.56
C ALA A 12 33.10 -5.25 -44.09
N LEU A 13 32.55 -6.43 -43.86
CA LEU A 13 32.47 -7.11 -42.56
C LEU A 13 33.84 -7.75 -42.27
N SER A 14 34.61 -7.14 -41.37
CA SER A 14 35.71 -7.81 -40.68
C SER A 14 35.20 -8.45 -39.40
N PRO A 15 35.41 -9.75 -39.16
CA PRO A 15 35.07 -10.37 -37.88
C PRO A 15 36.13 -10.00 -36.83
N MET A 16 35.86 -9.00 -36.01
CA MET A 16 36.59 -8.81 -34.77
C MET A 16 36.11 -9.86 -33.75
N TRP A 17 36.98 -10.80 -33.47
CA TRP A 17 36.85 -11.68 -32.30
C TRP A 17 37.05 -10.83 -31.05
N VAL A 18 35.95 -10.35 -30.47
CA VAL A 18 35.95 -9.80 -29.14
C VAL A 18 35.81 -10.97 -28.20
N SER A 19 36.88 -11.36 -27.54
CA SER A 19 36.88 -12.23 -26.36
C SER A 19 36.20 -11.46 -25.25
N THR A 20 34.89 -11.64 -25.10
CA THR A 20 34.14 -11.21 -23.90
C THR A 20 34.62 -12.09 -22.76
N SER A 21 35.51 -11.55 -21.93
CA SER A 21 35.68 -12.04 -20.54
C SER A 21 34.34 -11.88 -19.85
N VAL A 22 33.63 -12.99 -19.71
CA VAL A 22 32.48 -13.09 -18.83
C VAL A 22 33.03 -12.93 -17.41
N PHE A 23 33.08 -11.69 -16.93
CA PHE A 23 33.06 -11.46 -15.49
C PHE A 23 31.70 -12.02 -15.02
N ALA A 24 31.72 -13.18 -14.41
CA ALA A 24 30.64 -13.63 -13.57
C ALA A 24 30.51 -12.59 -12.45
N GLU A 25 29.72 -11.56 -12.69
CA GLU A 25 29.21 -10.67 -11.67
C GLU A 25 28.44 -11.59 -10.73
N THR A 26 29.03 -11.93 -9.59
CA THR A 26 28.31 -12.52 -8.50
C THR A 26 27.19 -11.53 -8.19
N ALA A 27 26.00 -11.80 -8.73
CA ALA A 27 24.80 -11.09 -8.34
C ALA A 27 24.69 -11.24 -6.82
N THR A 28 25.20 -10.26 -6.09
CA THR A 28 24.89 -10.07 -4.68
C THR A 28 23.36 -9.94 -4.67
N SER A 29 22.70 -11.01 -4.25
CA SER A 29 21.24 -11.01 -4.14
C SER A 29 20.87 -9.83 -3.25
N ALA A 30 20.28 -8.79 -3.87
CA ALA A 30 19.88 -7.59 -3.15
C ALA A 30 19.07 -8.02 -1.93
N ASP A 31 19.43 -7.51 -0.75
CA ASP A 31 18.72 -7.82 0.49
C ASP A 31 17.22 -7.59 0.29
N PRO A 32 16.38 -8.62 0.43
CA PRO A 32 14.93 -8.50 0.22
C PRO A 32 14.32 -7.41 1.10
N VAL A 33 14.88 -7.17 2.29
CA VAL A 33 14.40 -6.14 3.23
C VAL A 33 14.68 -4.75 2.66
N ALA A 34 15.89 -4.50 2.14
CA ALA A 34 16.24 -3.22 1.54
C ALA A 34 15.37 -2.92 0.29
N THR A 35 15.08 -3.95 -0.51
CA THR A 35 14.19 -3.81 -1.68
C THR A 35 12.77 -3.41 -1.26
N ILE A 36 12.24 -3.99 -0.18
CA ILE A 36 10.91 -3.65 0.34
C ILE A 36 10.92 -2.24 0.96
N ASP A 37 12.00 -1.85 1.62
CA ASP A 37 12.15 -0.50 2.18
C ASP A 37 12.11 0.58 1.09
N GLY A 38 12.80 0.39 -0.02
CA GLY A 38 12.71 1.29 -1.15
C GLY A 38 11.29 1.39 -1.73
N LYS A 39 10.54 0.28 -1.78
CA LYS A 39 9.13 0.31 -2.19
C LYS A 39 8.24 1.06 -1.19
N LEU A 40 8.48 0.89 0.11
CA LEU A 40 7.76 1.62 1.16
C LEU A 40 7.98 3.12 1.06
N GLU A 41 9.23 3.56 0.88
CA GLU A 41 9.58 4.97 0.72
C GLU A 41 8.92 5.58 -0.51
N ASN A 42 8.96 4.90 -1.65
CA ASN A 42 8.29 5.34 -2.87
C ASN A 42 6.77 5.49 -2.67
N LYS A 43 6.14 4.52 -2.00
CA LYS A 43 4.69 4.58 -1.73
C LYS A 43 4.32 5.66 -0.70
N GLN A 44 5.17 5.95 0.26
CA GLN A 44 4.98 7.08 1.19
C GLN A 44 5.07 8.41 0.47
N SER A 45 6.04 8.59 -0.43
CA SER A 45 6.16 9.78 -1.26
C SER A 45 4.93 9.97 -2.16
N GLU A 46 4.46 8.89 -2.81
CA GLU A 46 3.24 8.92 -3.62
C GLU A 46 2.00 9.34 -2.79
N LEU A 47 1.89 8.84 -1.55
CA LEU A 47 0.81 9.20 -0.64
C LEU A 47 0.85 10.69 -0.24
N GLN A 48 2.05 11.24 -0.02
CA GLN A 48 2.24 12.67 0.29
C GLN A 48 1.83 13.55 -0.89
N THR A 49 2.24 13.19 -2.11
CA THR A 49 1.88 13.91 -3.34
C THR A 49 0.36 13.92 -3.53
N LEU A 50 -0.30 12.76 -3.38
CA LEU A 50 -1.76 12.68 -3.44
C LEU A 50 -2.46 13.43 -2.29
N GLY A 51 -1.79 13.59 -1.15
CA GLY A 51 -2.27 14.44 -0.06
C GLY A 51 -2.33 15.90 -0.47
N ALA A 52 -1.26 16.42 -1.04
CA ALA A 52 -1.19 17.81 -1.51
C ALA A 52 -2.18 18.06 -2.67
N GLU A 53 -2.30 17.11 -3.61
CA GLU A 53 -3.28 17.18 -4.71
C GLU A 53 -4.71 17.23 -4.16
N PHE A 54 -5.02 16.41 -3.15
CA PHE A 54 -6.34 16.41 -2.52
C PHE A 54 -6.69 17.76 -1.87
N GLU A 55 -5.77 18.38 -1.15
CA GLU A 55 -5.98 19.70 -0.52
C GLU A 55 -6.24 20.76 -1.58
N GLN A 56 -5.41 20.81 -2.63
CA GLN A 56 -5.57 21.76 -3.74
C GLN A 56 -6.92 21.62 -4.43
N GLU A 57 -7.33 20.40 -4.78
CA GLU A 57 -8.60 20.15 -5.44
C GLU A 57 -9.80 20.37 -4.50
N SER A 58 -9.62 20.18 -3.20
CA SER A 58 -10.63 20.50 -2.19
C SER A 58 -10.87 22.01 -2.05
N GLU A 59 -9.79 22.81 -2.04
CA GLU A 59 -9.88 24.27 -2.05
C GLU A 59 -10.58 24.78 -3.32
N ARG A 60 -10.24 24.20 -4.47
CA ARG A 60 -10.89 24.54 -5.73
C ARG A 60 -12.40 24.26 -5.70
N LEU A 61 -12.81 23.13 -5.13
CA LEU A 61 -14.23 22.82 -4.95
C LEU A 61 -14.95 23.85 -4.07
N GLN A 62 -14.31 24.31 -3.01
CA GLN A 62 -14.86 25.37 -2.15
C GLN A 62 -15.05 26.69 -2.91
N GLN A 63 -14.08 27.07 -3.76
CA GLN A 63 -14.18 28.26 -4.61
C GLN A 63 -15.35 28.14 -5.60
N LEU A 64 -15.46 27.00 -6.30
CA LEU A 64 -16.56 26.77 -7.25
C LEU A 64 -17.94 26.85 -6.58
N ARG A 65 -18.07 26.30 -5.37
CA ARG A 65 -19.32 26.38 -4.58
C ARG A 65 -19.64 27.81 -4.13
N ALA A 66 -18.61 28.60 -3.79
CA ALA A 66 -18.80 30.02 -3.46
C ALA A 66 -19.28 30.82 -4.67
N GLU A 67 -18.72 30.54 -5.85
CA GLU A 67 -19.17 31.15 -7.12
C GLU A 67 -20.60 30.77 -7.46
N LEU A 68 -20.99 29.50 -7.31
CA LEU A 68 -22.36 29.05 -7.50
C LEU A 68 -23.32 29.82 -6.58
N THR A 69 -22.96 30.00 -5.32
CA THR A 69 -23.76 30.78 -4.36
C THR A 69 -23.94 32.23 -4.81
N LYS A 70 -22.90 32.80 -5.43
CA LYS A 70 -22.97 34.17 -6.00
C LYS A 70 -23.99 34.20 -7.17
N TYR A 71 -23.89 33.30 -8.13
CA TYR A 71 -24.82 33.23 -9.25
C TYR A 71 -26.28 33.01 -8.81
N GLN A 72 -26.49 32.18 -7.79
CA GLN A 72 -27.84 31.96 -7.23
C GLN A 72 -28.42 33.22 -6.54
N ARG A 73 -27.60 34.06 -5.91
CA ARG A 73 -28.06 35.39 -5.41
C ARG A 73 -28.38 36.32 -6.56
N GLU A 74 -27.52 36.39 -7.56
CA GLU A 74 -27.74 37.19 -8.77
C GLU A 74 -29.01 36.78 -9.50
N GLU A 75 -29.33 35.49 -9.57
CA GLU A 75 -30.59 34.99 -10.13
C GLU A 75 -31.81 35.61 -9.44
N GLN A 76 -31.78 35.70 -8.09
CA GLN A 76 -32.88 36.31 -7.35
C GLN A 76 -33.07 37.80 -7.71
N GLU A 77 -31.95 38.54 -7.83
CA GLU A 77 -31.98 39.96 -8.23
C GLU A 77 -32.47 40.14 -9.67
N LEU A 78 -31.98 39.35 -10.62
CA LEU A 78 -32.38 39.37 -12.02
C LEU A 78 -33.85 38.99 -12.20
N ASN A 79 -34.35 38.00 -11.48
CA ASN A 79 -35.76 37.64 -11.47
C ASN A 79 -36.64 38.76 -10.94
N ALA A 80 -36.19 39.48 -9.87
CA ALA A 80 -36.90 40.65 -9.38
C ALA A 80 -36.94 41.78 -10.42
N LYS A 81 -35.78 42.02 -11.10
CA LYS A 81 -35.69 43.02 -12.19
C LYS A 81 -36.61 42.67 -13.35
N ARG A 82 -36.61 41.41 -13.81
CA ARG A 82 -37.50 40.91 -14.85
C ARG A 82 -38.99 41.11 -14.47
N ASN A 83 -39.37 40.77 -13.23
CA ASN A 83 -40.74 40.92 -12.76
C ASN A 83 -41.18 42.41 -12.70
N ARG A 84 -40.27 43.33 -12.33
CA ARG A 84 -40.52 44.79 -12.36
C ARG A 84 -40.73 45.27 -13.80
N ALA A 85 -39.83 44.86 -14.74
CA ALA A 85 -39.94 45.24 -16.15
C ALA A 85 -41.24 44.67 -16.76
N LYS A 86 -41.60 43.41 -16.42
CA LYS A 86 -42.87 42.84 -16.82
C LYS A 86 -44.07 43.68 -16.35
N SER A 87 -44.12 44.02 -15.06
CA SER A 87 -45.20 44.83 -14.49
C SER A 87 -45.26 46.23 -15.11
N ALA A 88 -44.12 46.84 -15.48
CA ALA A 88 -44.07 48.12 -16.17
C ALA A 88 -44.65 48.01 -17.58
N LEU A 89 -44.25 46.95 -18.32
CA LEU A 89 -44.80 46.69 -19.66
C LEU A 89 -46.30 46.43 -19.62
N ASP A 90 -46.80 45.61 -18.68
CA ASP A 90 -48.22 45.34 -18.51
C ASP A 90 -49.02 46.61 -18.21
N LYS A 91 -48.49 47.55 -17.40
CA LYS A 91 -49.12 48.87 -17.15
C LYS A 91 -49.14 49.72 -18.37
N GLN A 92 -48.11 49.79 -19.18
CA GLN A 92 -48.09 50.56 -20.41
C GLN A 92 -49.00 49.96 -21.49
N TYR A 93 -49.03 48.61 -21.54
CA TYR A 93 -50.02 47.95 -22.45
C TYR A 93 -51.47 48.32 -22.11
N ASN A 94 -51.83 48.37 -20.84
CA ASN A 94 -53.15 48.79 -20.40
C ASN A 94 -53.42 50.29 -20.75
N ARG A 95 -52.42 51.17 -20.66
CA ARG A 95 -52.54 52.57 -21.06
C ARG A 95 -52.68 52.74 -22.53
N LEU A 96 -52.07 51.89 -23.35
CA LEU A 96 -52.24 51.98 -24.83
C LEU A 96 -53.68 51.84 -25.28
N LEU A 97 -54.58 51.22 -24.48
CA LEU A 97 -56.02 51.12 -24.78
C LEU A 97 -56.72 52.46 -24.63
N ASP A 98 -56.16 53.34 -23.78
CA ASP A 98 -56.76 54.67 -23.56
C ASP A 98 -56.03 55.78 -24.33
N ASP A 99 -54.75 55.64 -24.59
CA ASP A 99 -53.80 56.56 -25.22
C ASP A 99 -52.91 55.85 -26.25
N PRO A 100 -53.17 55.98 -27.56
CA PRO A 100 -52.46 55.30 -28.63
C PRO A 100 -51.03 55.81 -28.84
N ASP A 101 -50.63 56.95 -28.28
CA ASP A 101 -49.29 57.54 -28.42
C ASP A 101 -48.30 57.05 -27.36
N VAL A 102 -48.66 56.06 -26.54
CA VAL A 102 -47.78 55.47 -25.51
C VAL A 102 -46.59 54.71 -26.12
N ASP A 103 -45.37 55.03 -25.70
CA ASP A 103 -44.18 54.29 -26.08
C ASP A 103 -44.16 52.90 -25.42
N LEU A 104 -44.61 51.89 -26.16
CA LEU A 104 -44.58 50.51 -25.73
C LEU A 104 -43.24 49.83 -26.03
N LEU A 105 -42.51 50.31 -27.05
CA LEU A 105 -41.34 49.67 -27.58
C LEU A 105 -40.18 49.65 -26.56
N SER A 106 -39.94 50.76 -25.86
CA SER A 106 -38.88 50.86 -24.82
C SER A 106 -39.12 49.89 -23.68
N PHE A 107 -40.37 49.77 -23.19
CA PHE A 107 -40.71 48.82 -22.13
C PHE A 107 -40.62 47.36 -22.57
N GLN A 108 -40.94 47.07 -23.83
CA GLN A 108 -40.75 45.73 -24.39
C GLN A 108 -39.28 45.38 -24.50
N GLN A 109 -38.43 46.29 -24.94
CA GLN A 109 -36.96 46.08 -24.99
C GLN A 109 -36.37 45.87 -23.60
N GLU A 110 -36.77 46.65 -22.59
CA GLU A 110 -36.33 46.49 -21.21
C GLU A 110 -36.69 45.11 -20.64
N TYR A 111 -37.92 44.66 -20.89
CA TYR A 111 -38.36 43.31 -20.48
C TYR A 111 -37.59 42.20 -21.20
N GLN A 112 -37.36 42.33 -22.51
CA GLN A 112 -36.56 41.38 -23.28
C GLN A 112 -35.11 41.30 -22.78
N GLN A 113 -34.52 42.45 -22.50
CA GLN A 113 -33.17 42.50 -21.94
C GLN A 113 -33.06 41.86 -20.53
N ALA A 114 -34.05 42.17 -19.66
CA ALA A 114 -34.10 41.54 -18.33
C ALA A 114 -34.29 40.04 -18.42
N TRP A 115 -35.10 39.56 -19.37
CA TRP A 115 -35.29 38.13 -19.62
C TRP A 115 -34.05 37.46 -20.18
N ALA A 116 -33.30 38.10 -21.06
CA ALA A 116 -32.04 37.60 -21.58
C ALA A 116 -31.01 37.45 -20.49
N SER A 117 -30.90 38.43 -19.57
CA SER A 117 -30.00 38.35 -18.41
C SER A 117 -30.33 37.17 -17.48
N VAL A 118 -31.62 36.89 -17.24
CA VAL A 118 -32.03 35.71 -16.44
C VAL A 118 -31.60 34.42 -17.12
N LYS A 119 -31.80 34.27 -18.44
CA LYS A 119 -31.39 33.08 -19.18
C LYS A 119 -29.87 32.87 -19.14
N GLU A 120 -29.09 33.94 -19.30
CA GLU A 120 -27.63 33.90 -19.25
C GLU A 120 -27.16 33.44 -17.89
N ASN A 121 -27.68 34.01 -16.81
CA ASN A 121 -27.33 33.59 -15.44
C ASN A 121 -27.73 32.13 -15.17
N GLN A 122 -28.88 31.67 -15.63
CA GLN A 122 -29.27 30.25 -15.51
C GLN A 122 -28.32 29.32 -16.25
N SER A 123 -27.81 29.72 -17.44
CA SER A 123 -26.80 28.97 -18.16
C SER A 123 -25.50 28.88 -17.36
N GLN A 124 -25.08 29.98 -16.72
CA GLN A 124 -23.89 30.04 -15.86
C GLN A 124 -24.04 29.13 -14.63
N ILE A 125 -25.23 29.11 -14.01
CA ILE A 125 -25.52 28.19 -12.87
C ILE A 125 -25.35 26.73 -13.30
N LEU A 126 -25.96 26.32 -14.43
CA LEU A 126 -25.87 24.94 -14.92
C LEU A 126 -24.41 24.53 -15.26
N GLU A 127 -23.64 25.41 -15.89
CA GLU A 127 -22.25 25.18 -16.22
C GLU A 127 -21.43 25.02 -14.94
N GLN A 128 -21.68 25.87 -13.92
CA GLN A 128 -21.01 25.81 -12.64
C GLN A 128 -21.34 24.53 -11.87
N GLU A 129 -22.61 24.10 -11.88
CA GLU A 129 -23.03 22.83 -11.26
C GLU A 129 -22.38 21.62 -11.93
N GLN A 130 -22.25 21.63 -13.25
CA GLN A 130 -21.52 20.59 -13.98
C GLN A 130 -20.03 20.58 -13.56
N THR A 131 -19.39 21.74 -13.51
CA THR A 131 -17.99 21.87 -13.10
C THR A 131 -17.77 21.37 -11.67
N ILE A 132 -18.68 21.66 -10.75
CA ILE A 132 -18.66 21.15 -9.37
C ILE A 132 -18.76 19.62 -9.37
N THR A 133 -19.65 19.05 -10.15
CA THR A 133 -19.82 17.60 -10.26
C THR A 133 -18.54 16.92 -10.77
N GLU A 134 -17.91 17.49 -11.79
CA GLU A 134 -16.61 16.99 -12.30
C GLU A 134 -15.51 17.08 -11.24
N GLN A 135 -15.48 18.16 -10.48
CA GLN A 135 -14.50 18.35 -9.40
C GLN A 135 -14.70 17.36 -8.25
N GLU A 136 -15.94 17.07 -7.88
CA GLU A 136 -16.29 16.04 -6.88
C GLU A 136 -15.88 14.65 -7.35
N MET A 137 -16.04 14.33 -8.62
CA MET A 137 -15.56 13.06 -9.19
C MET A 137 -14.04 12.95 -9.11
N ARG A 138 -13.28 14.02 -9.41
CA ARG A 138 -11.81 14.04 -9.26
C ARG A 138 -11.40 13.80 -7.82
N LEU A 139 -12.01 14.48 -6.86
CA LEU A 139 -11.74 14.27 -5.43
C LEU A 139 -12.04 12.83 -4.99
N SER A 140 -13.12 12.25 -5.49
CA SER A 140 -13.46 10.85 -5.24
C SER A 140 -12.36 9.89 -5.75
N GLN A 141 -11.85 10.13 -6.96
CA GLN A 141 -10.74 9.34 -7.54
C GLN A 141 -9.46 9.45 -6.71
N ILE A 142 -9.11 10.67 -6.24
CA ILE A 142 -7.94 10.87 -5.38
C ILE A 142 -8.11 10.12 -4.06
N LYS A 143 -9.29 10.16 -3.43
CA LYS A 143 -9.59 9.40 -2.21
C LYS A 143 -9.42 7.89 -2.42
N GLN A 144 -9.88 7.37 -3.55
CA GLN A 144 -9.74 5.95 -3.89
C GLN A 144 -8.26 5.57 -4.07
N LYS A 145 -7.48 6.38 -4.80
CA LYS A 145 -6.03 6.16 -4.96
C LYS A 145 -5.32 6.15 -3.61
N ARG A 146 -5.61 7.11 -2.71
CA ARG A 146 -5.05 7.17 -1.35
C ARG A 146 -5.39 5.91 -0.54
N SER A 147 -6.64 5.45 -0.59
CA SER A 147 -7.07 4.23 0.09
C SER A 147 -6.30 3.00 -0.42
N ARG A 148 -6.12 2.88 -1.73
CA ARG A 148 -5.35 1.81 -2.34
C ARG A 148 -3.89 1.82 -1.88
N ILE A 149 -3.23 2.99 -1.93
CA ILE A 149 -1.83 3.12 -1.49
C ILE A 149 -1.68 2.76 -0.01
N ASN A 150 -2.61 3.18 0.85
CA ASN A 150 -2.60 2.80 2.26
C ASN A 150 -2.68 1.26 2.46
N SER A 151 -3.49 0.58 1.66
CA SER A 151 -3.56 -0.88 1.69
C SER A 151 -2.27 -1.53 1.19
N GLU A 152 -1.66 -0.99 0.13
CA GLU A 152 -0.35 -1.43 -0.38
C GLU A 152 0.76 -1.21 0.65
N LEU A 153 0.78 -0.08 1.35
CA LEU A 153 1.71 0.21 2.43
C LEU A 153 1.57 -0.78 3.60
N SER A 154 0.35 -1.11 3.99
CA SER A 154 0.10 -2.10 5.04
C SER A 154 0.62 -3.49 4.63
N TYR A 155 0.38 -3.89 3.39
CA TYR A 155 0.87 -5.14 2.84
C TYR A 155 2.41 -5.19 2.77
N LEU A 156 3.05 -4.11 2.29
CA LEU A 156 4.52 -4.01 2.25
C LEU A 156 5.13 -4.07 3.65
N LYS A 157 4.51 -3.47 4.66
CA LYS A 157 4.94 -3.57 6.06
C LYS A 157 4.91 -5.02 6.56
N GLU A 158 3.85 -5.78 6.24
CA GLU A 158 3.79 -7.20 6.57
C GLU A 158 4.88 -8.00 5.85
N GLN A 159 5.07 -7.77 4.55
CA GLN A 159 6.15 -8.40 3.79
C GLN A 159 7.54 -8.10 4.35
N LYS A 160 7.77 -6.87 4.82
CA LYS A 160 9.02 -6.51 5.47
C LYS A 160 9.27 -7.35 6.72
N VAL A 161 8.24 -7.54 7.56
CA VAL A 161 8.35 -8.40 8.74
C VAL A 161 8.67 -9.84 8.35
N GLU A 162 7.97 -10.39 7.36
CA GLU A 162 8.24 -11.75 6.85
C GLU A 162 9.67 -11.90 6.32
N ALA A 163 10.16 -10.93 5.55
CA ALA A 163 11.51 -10.94 5.01
C ALA A 163 12.57 -10.88 6.12
N ARG A 164 12.38 -10.03 7.14
CA ARG A 164 13.26 -9.95 8.32
C ARG A 164 13.31 -11.27 9.08
N VAL A 165 12.14 -11.88 9.32
CA VAL A 165 12.07 -13.19 10.02
C VAL A 165 12.81 -14.27 9.22
N LYS A 166 12.60 -14.35 7.90
CA LYS A 166 13.28 -15.31 7.03
C LYS A 166 14.80 -15.11 7.02
N ARG A 167 15.25 -13.86 6.92
CA ARG A 167 16.67 -13.51 6.97
C ARG A 167 17.28 -13.95 8.30
N LEU A 168 16.65 -13.58 9.41
CA LEU A 168 17.16 -13.93 10.74
C LEU A 168 17.13 -15.44 10.98
N ASP A 169 16.11 -16.18 10.53
CA ASP A 169 16.06 -17.63 10.64
C ASP A 169 17.21 -18.30 9.85
N ALA A 170 17.56 -17.77 8.69
CA ALA A 170 18.72 -18.24 7.91
C ALA A 170 20.04 -17.96 8.64
N GLU A 171 20.24 -16.73 9.13
CA GLU A 171 21.43 -16.35 9.90
C GLU A 171 21.59 -17.19 11.18
N LEU A 172 20.49 -17.52 11.85
CA LEU A 172 20.50 -18.36 13.06
C LEU A 172 20.83 -19.84 12.80
N ARG A 173 20.85 -20.30 11.55
CA ARG A 173 21.13 -21.70 11.17
C ARG A 173 22.56 -21.91 10.67
N GLU A 174 23.41 -20.92 10.81
CA GLU A 174 24.80 -21.00 10.38
C GLU A 174 25.59 -22.11 11.13
N SER A 175 26.60 -22.58 10.46
CA SER A 175 27.58 -23.52 11.00
C SER A 175 28.99 -22.92 10.93
N ASP A 176 29.83 -23.22 11.91
CA ASP A 176 31.20 -22.72 11.94
C ASP A 176 32.15 -23.75 12.59
N VAL A 177 33.44 -23.61 12.29
CA VAL A 177 34.51 -24.43 12.87
C VAL A 177 35.33 -23.56 13.80
N LEU A 178 35.28 -23.88 15.08
CA LEU A 178 36.01 -23.13 16.12
C LEU A 178 37.14 -23.93 16.74
N ASN A 179 38.30 -23.30 16.88
CA ASN A 179 39.38 -23.75 17.68
C ASN A 179 39.28 -23.14 19.09
N THR A 180 39.12 -23.98 20.10
CA THR A 180 38.90 -23.54 21.48
C THR A 180 39.87 -24.24 22.41
N ALA A 181 40.56 -23.47 23.23
CA ALA A 181 41.43 -23.98 24.26
C ALA A 181 40.89 -23.66 25.67
N PHE A 182 41.01 -24.60 26.56
CA PHE A 182 40.59 -24.42 27.95
C PHE A 182 41.54 -25.14 28.90
N LYS A 183 41.84 -24.51 30.04
CA LYS A 183 42.63 -25.06 31.11
C LYS A 183 41.74 -25.40 32.31
N THR A 184 41.65 -26.67 32.64
CA THR A 184 40.84 -27.19 33.74
C THR A 184 41.70 -27.46 34.94
N THR A 185 41.28 -27.03 36.12
CA THR A 185 41.93 -27.38 37.39
C THR A 185 41.30 -28.66 37.93
N CYS A 186 42.10 -29.67 38.16
CA CYS A 186 41.69 -30.96 38.69
C CYS A 186 41.70 -30.97 40.22
N SER A 187 40.70 -31.57 40.82
CA SER A 187 40.67 -31.80 42.25
C SER A 187 41.65 -32.88 42.63
N ALA A 188 42.27 -32.81 43.84
CA ALA A 188 43.18 -33.82 44.36
C ALA A 188 42.52 -35.22 44.56
N THR A 189 41.17 -35.26 44.56
CA THR A 189 40.39 -36.51 44.68
C THR A 189 40.00 -37.12 43.33
N MET A 190 40.31 -36.45 42.23
CA MET A 190 39.97 -36.94 40.88
C MET A 190 41.10 -37.83 40.34
N THR A 191 40.65 -38.84 39.60
CA THR A 191 41.61 -39.65 38.80
C THR A 191 42.01 -38.84 37.53
N LEU A 192 43.20 -39.21 36.97
CA LEU A 192 43.66 -38.58 35.72
C LEU A 192 42.64 -38.71 34.56
N GLY A 193 41.96 -39.86 34.52
CA GLY A 193 40.94 -40.10 33.52
C GLY A 193 39.68 -39.16 33.66
N GLU A 194 39.20 -38.94 34.87
CA GLU A 194 38.13 -38.05 35.20
C GLU A 194 38.49 -36.59 34.88
N CYS A 195 39.71 -36.17 35.26
CA CYS A 195 40.21 -34.83 34.94
C CYS A 195 40.30 -34.61 33.42
N THR A 196 40.79 -35.58 32.67
CA THR A 196 40.83 -35.54 31.20
C THR A 196 39.44 -35.42 30.59
N ASN A 197 38.48 -36.21 31.07
CA ASN A 197 37.09 -36.15 30.58
C ASN A 197 36.42 -34.82 30.92
N GLN A 198 36.65 -34.29 32.13
CA GLN A 198 36.17 -32.99 32.55
C GLN A 198 36.75 -31.88 31.68
N GLY A 199 38.06 -31.91 31.39
CA GLY A 199 38.73 -30.96 30.52
C GLY A 199 38.14 -30.94 29.10
N LYS A 200 37.95 -32.12 28.50
CA LYS A 200 37.28 -32.25 27.19
C LYS A 200 35.86 -31.70 27.20
N TYR A 201 35.09 -32.04 28.24
CA TYR A 201 33.71 -31.56 28.38
C TYR A 201 33.63 -30.03 28.50
N LEU A 202 34.43 -29.43 29.38
CA LEU A 202 34.45 -27.98 29.59
C LEU A 202 34.96 -27.23 28.37
N THR A 203 35.93 -27.80 27.61
CA THR A 203 36.38 -27.23 26.34
C THR A 203 35.27 -27.21 25.30
N LYS A 204 34.51 -28.32 25.17
CA LYS A 204 33.31 -28.37 24.32
C LYS A 204 32.26 -27.33 24.73
N GLN A 205 32.00 -27.23 26.03
CA GLN A 205 31.00 -26.26 26.54
C GLN A 205 31.42 -24.81 26.25
N ARG A 206 32.73 -24.52 26.39
CA ARG A 206 33.29 -23.21 26.02
C ARG A 206 33.14 -22.94 24.52
N ALA A 207 33.45 -23.93 23.66
CA ALA A 207 33.26 -23.81 22.22
C ALA A 207 31.82 -23.48 21.86
N VAL A 208 30.83 -24.17 22.44
CA VAL A 208 29.40 -23.89 22.25
C VAL A 208 29.02 -22.48 22.70
N ASN A 209 29.51 -22.03 23.87
CA ASN A 209 29.22 -20.70 24.38
C ASN A 209 29.85 -19.59 23.51
N THR A 210 31.09 -19.80 23.05
CA THR A 210 31.78 -18.87 22.14
C THR A 210 31.04 -18.79 20.78
N PHE A 211 30.62 -19.93 20.26
CA PHE A 211 29.83 -19.97 19.02
C PHE A 211 28.49 -19.22 19.14
N LYS A 212 27.76 -19.44 20.25
CA LYS A 212 26.53 -18.70 20.51
C LYS A 212 26.74 -17.19 20.55
N ALA A 213 27.80 -16.75 21.23
CA ALA A 213 28.13 -15.32 21.29
C ALA A 213 28.47 -14.78 19.90
N LYS A 214 29.33 -15.48 19.14
CA LYS A 214 29.70 -15.10 17.76
C LYS A 214 28.52 -15.08 16.84
N LEU A 215 27.61 -16.05 16.92
CA LEU A 215 26.39 -16.12 16.13
C LEU A 215 25.49 -14.88 16.38
N LEU A 216 25.28 -14.54 17.67
CA LEU A 216 24.48 -13.39 18.04
C LEU A 216 25.10 -12.04 17.62
N ASP A 217 26.45 -11.97 17.66
CA ASP A 217 27.18 -10.77 17.24
C ASP A 217 27.17 -10.59 15.72
N GLY A 218 27.09 -11.68 14.97
CA GLY A 218 27.09 -11.71 13.52
C GLY A 218 25.70 -11.43 12.88
N LEU A 219 24.62 -11.41 13.67
CA LEU A 219 23.28 -11.17 13.13
C LEU A 219 23.14 -9.76 12.57
N THR A 220 22.43 -9.61 11.46
CA THR A 220 22.11 -8.30 10.88
C THR A 220 21.39 -7.39 11.88
N GLU A 221 20.53 -7.96 12.75
CA GLU A 221 19.78 -7.25 13.78
C GLU A 221 20.26 -7.62 15.20
N ALA A 222 21.58 -7.73 15.39
CA ALA A 222 22.22 -8.18 16.64
C ALA A 222 21.74 -7.42 17.88
N ASN A 223 21.60 -6.10 17.79
CA ASN A 223 21.19 -5.27 18.94
C ASN A 223 19.78 -5.63 19.43
N LEU A 224 18.82 -5.79 18.50
CA LEU A 224 17.45 -6.17 18.83
C LEU A 224 17.38 -7.62 19.34
N ALA A 225 18.12 -8.53 18.70
CA ALA A 225 18.19 -9.93 19.10
C ALA A 225 18.73 -10.09 20.52
N LYS A 226 19.78 -9.35 20.90
CA LYS A 226 20.35 -9.36 22.25
C LYS A 226 19.39 -8.86 23.32
N GLN A 227 18.60 -7.84 23.01
CA GLN A 227 17.56 -7.31 23.93
C GLN A 227 16.47 -8.33 24.21
N ASN A 228 16.11 -9.14 23.22
CA ASN A 228 15.01 -10.10 23.30
C ASN A 228 15.46 -11.55 23.52
N LEU A 229 16.70 -11.77 23.92
CA LEU A 229 17.28 -13.11 24.08
C LEU A 229 16.62 -13.91 25.20
N LYS A 230 15.99 -13.27 26.17
CA LYS A 230 15.38 -13.93 27.34
C LYS A 230 14.30 -14.91 26.93
N GLY A 231 14.49 -16.20 27.25
CA GLY A 231 13.51 -17.26 26.92
C GLY A 231 13.63 -17.82 25.50
N VAL A 232 14.67 -17.45 24.74
CA VAL A 232 14.96 -18.03 23.43
C VAL A 232 15.98 -19.15 23.56
N GLN A 233 15.63 -20.32 23.00
CA GLN A 233 16.56 -21.47 23.00
C GLN A 233 17.33 -21.52 21.68
N LEU A 234 18.64 -21.20 21.77
CA LEU A 234 19.58 -21.40 20.68
C LEU A 234 20.29 -22.73 20.91
N ASN A 235 19.74 -23.80 20.36
CA ASN A 235 20.34 -25.12 20.44
C ASN A 235 21.56 -25.17 19.50
N VAL A 236 22.71 -25.52 20.03
CA VAL A 236 23.93 -25.71 19.25
C VAL A 236 24.39 -27.14 19.39
N PHE A 237 24.61 -27.80 18.27
CA PHE A 237 25.08 -29.16 18.19
C PHE A 237 26.54 -29.17 17.76
N VAL A 238 27.34 -29.98 18.44
CA VAL A 238 28.70 -30.28 18.03
C VAL A 238 28.63 -31.46 17.08
N GLN A 239 28.84 -31.22 15.79
CA GLN A 239 28.81 -32.27 14.75
C GLN A 239 30.05 -33.17 14.86
N GLU A 240 31.22 -32.53 14.87
CA GLU A 240 32.50 -33.19 15.02
C GLU A 240 33.38 -32.42 15.99
N SER A 241 34.24 -33.13 16.71
CA SER A 241 35.24 -32.51 17.57
C SER A 241 36.51 -33.32 17.57
N GLN A 242 37.64 -32.66 17.25
CA GLN A 242 38.95 -33.24 17.23
C GLN A 242 39.84 -32.52 18.26
N ILE A 243 40.55 -33.29 19.09
CA ILE A 243 41.55 -32.74 20.02
C ILE A 243 42.82 -32.48 19.23
N ILE A 244 43.25 -31.21 19.19
CA ILE A 244 44.51 -30.81 18.55
C ILE A 244 45.67 -31.06 19.50
N ARG A 245 45.51 -30.62 20.74
CA ARG A 245 46.52 -30.72 21.77
C ARG A 245 45.90 -30.88 23.15
N SER A 246 46.47 -31.77 23.97
CA SER A 246 46.05 -31.90 25.36
C SER A 246 47.17 -32.43 26.21
N GLY A 247 47.17 -32.11 27.48
CA GLY A 247 48.19 -32.58 28.42
C GLY A 247 48.07 -31.96 29.80
N PHE A 248 48.74 -32.55 30.77
CA PHE A 248 48.87 -31.98 32.11
C PHE A 248 49.91 -30.87 32.09
N GLU A 249 49.61 -29.75 32.69
CA GLU A 249 50.50 -28.61 32.91
C GLU A 249 50.60 -28.36 34.40
N GLY A 250 51.73 -28.76 34.98
CA GLY A 250 51.92 -28.70 36.44
C GLY A 250 51.13 -29.77 37.21
N ASN A 251 50.99 -29.61 38.50
CA ASN A 251 50.48 -30.68 39.35
C ASN A 251 48.96 -30.91 39.30
N ASN A 252 48.19 -29.89 38.95
CA ASN A 252 46.72 -29.99 39.06
C ASN A 252 45.97 -29.37 37.86
N SER A 253 46.62 -29.14 36.74
CA SER A 253 45.96 -28.49 35.58
C SER A 253 46.02 -29.36 34.33
N TYR A 254 44.91 -29.50 33.63
CA TYR A 254 44.81 -30.18 32.35
C TYR A 254 44.44 -29.18 31.26
N TYR A 255 45.28 -29.04 30.24
CA TYR A 255 45.08 -28.21 29.08
C TYR A 255 44.45 -29.03 27.95
N THR A 256 43.44 -28.50 27.30
CA THR A 256 42.83 -29.11 26.14
C THR A 256 42.58 -28.03 25.07
N GLU A 257 43.09 -28.29 23.88
CA GLU A 257 42.80 -27.53 22.68
C GLU A 257 42.04 -28.42 21.70
N MET A 258 40.92 -27.94 21.22
CA MET A 258 39.98 -28.70 20.42
C MET A 258 39.49 -27.87 19.25
N GLN A 259 39.43 -28.48 18.08
CA GLN A 259 38.65 -27.99 16.94
C GLN A 259 37.28 -28.65 16.96
N ALA A 260 36.22 -27.83 16.90
CA ALA A 260 34.86 -28.32 16.91
C ALA A 260 34.08 -27.71 15.76
N GLN A 261 33.39 -28.56 14.99
CA GLN A 261 32.39 -28.14 14.02
C GLN A 261 31.04 -28.01 14.72
N LEU A 262 30.50 -26.80 14.71
CA LEU A 262 29.32 -26.43 15.46
C LEU A 262 28.19 -26.01 14.45
N GLN A 263 26.98 -26.44 14.72
CA GLN A 263 25.79 -26.06 13.96
C GLN A 263 24.70 -25.59 14.89
N ALA A 264 24.16 -24.43 14.65
CA ALA A 264 23.02 -23.94 15.37
C ALA A 264 21.70 -24.53 14.80
N ARG A 265 20.81 -24.94 15.70
CA ARG A 265 19.44 -25.39 15.40
C ARG A 265 18.50 -24.67 16.36
N PRO A 266 18.15 -23.42 16.06
CA PRO A 266 17.22 -22.65 16.89
C PRO A 266 15.85 -23.30 16.93
N GLU A 267 15.08 -23.01 17.97
CA GLU A 267 13.64 -23.36 17.98
C GLU A 267 12.90 -22.63 16.84
N ALA A 268 11.80 -23.23 16.34
CA ALA A 268 11.06 -22.69 15.21
C ALA A 268 10.55 -21.25 15.43
N SER A 269 10.34 -20.84 16.69
CA SER A 269 9.90 -19.50 17.05
C SER A 269 11.02 -18.52 17.40
N ALA A 270 12.29 -18.95 17.32
CA ALA A 270 13.45 -18.15 17.77
C ALA A 270 13.54 -16.81 17.05
N ALA A 271 13.46 -16.79 15.72
CA ALA A 271 13.53 -15.57 14.93
C ALA A 271 12.42 -14.57 15.29
N CYS A 272 11.19 -15.04 15.50
CA CYS A 272 10.06 -14.20 15.89
C CYS A 272 10.23 -13.62 17.30
N LYS A 273 10.72 -14.42 18.25
CA LYS A 273 10.98 -13.96 19.61
C LYS A 273 12.09 -12.91 19.64
N LEU A 274 13.19 -13.15 18.92
CA LEU A 274 14.30 -12.21 18.83
C LEU A 274 13.94 -10.88 18.16
N LEU A 275 13.06 -10.89 17.16
CA LEU A 275 12.54 -9.68 16.50
C LEU A 275 11.37 -9.05 17.25
N ASN A 276 10.86 -9.68 18.30
CA ASN A 276 9.67 -9.26 19.03
C ASN A 276 8.44 -9.08 18.09
N VAL A 277 8.25 -10.03 17.19
CA VAL A 277 7.10 -10.06 16.27
C VAL A 277 6.21 -11.26 16.54
N SER A 278 4.99 -11.24 16.01
CA SER A 278 4.02 -12.33 16.21
C SER A 278 4.59 -13.68 15.71
N SER A 279 4.37 -14.74 16.49
CA SER A 279 4.78 -16.11 16.15
C SER A 279 4.16 -16.64 14.86
N ARG A 280 3.08 -16.04 14.37
CA ARG A 280 2.47 -16.39 13.07
C ARG A 280 3.45 -16.34 11.90
N TYR A 281 4.44 -15.43 11.95
CA TYR A 281 5.46 -15.30 10.90
C TYR A 281 6.51 -16.42 10.92
N CYS A 282 6.64 -17.12 12.05
CA CYS A 282 7.57 -18.25 12.20
C CYS A 282 6.90 -19.61 12.00
N LEU A 283 5.65 -19.77 12.41
CA LEU A 283 4.94 -21.06 12.39
C LEU A 283 4.43 -21.44 11.00
N ASN A 284 4.31 -20.47 10.09
CA ASN A 284 3.83 -20.71 8.72
C ASN A 284 4.89 -21.33 7.78
N GLY A 285 6.07 -21.70 8.28
CA GLY A 285 7.20 -22.14 7.44
C GLY A 285 7.16 -23.58 6.95
N THR A 286 6.31 -24.48 7.45
CA THR A 286 6.41 -25.91 7.14
C THR A 286 5.17 -26.59 6.56
N GLU A 287 3.97 -26.04 6.66
CA GLU A 287 2.78 -26.70 6.13
C GLU A 287 1.84 -25.83 5.26
N VAL A 288 2.04 -24.51 5.20
CA VAL A 288 1.13 -23.60 4.48
C VAL A 288 1.63 -23.25 3.08
N VAL A 289 2.90 -23.57 2.74
CA VAL A 289 3.49 -23.24 1.43
C VAL A 289 2.78 -23.94 0.25
N LYS A 290 1.99 -24.98 0.48
CA LYS A 290 1.21 -25.65 -0.57
C LYS A 290 -0.26 -25.23 -0.69
N LYS A 291 -0.81 -24.50 0.31
CA LYS A 291 -2.21 -24.02 0.26
C LYS A 291 -2.37 -22.49 0.14
N GLU A 292 -1.32 -21.71 0.34
CA GLU A 292 -1.39 -20.25 0.29
C GLU A 292 -0.76 -19.61 -0.97
N GLN A 293 -0.09 -20.37 -1.82
CA GLN A 293 0.31 -19.88 -3.15
C GLN A 293 -0.89 -19.67 -4.09
N ASP A 294 -2.04 -20.29 -3.81
CA ASP A 294 -3.29 -20.07 -4.57
C ASP A 294 -4.19 -18.95 -4.01
N ASN A 295 -3.83 -18.31 -2.89
CA ASN A 295 -4.71 -17.33 -2.23
C ASN A 295 -4.09 -15.94 -1.94
N LYS A 296 -2.88 -15.65 -2.42
CA LYS A 296 -2.19 -14.37 -2.10
C LYS A 296 -2.06 -13.36 -3.23
N GLU A 297 -2.63 -13.60 -4.38
CA GLU A 297 -3.12 -12.48 -5.16
C GLU A 297 -4.48 -12.08 -4.56
N LYS A 298 -4.50 -11.11 -3.65
CA LYS A 298 -5.68 -10.27 -3.46
C LYS A 298 -5.86 -9.55 -4.79
N SER A 299 -6.33 -10.31 -5.79
CA SER A 299 -6.64 -9.77 -7.09
C SER A 299 -7.78 -8.78 -6.86
N TRP A 300 -7.48 -7.54 -7.13
CA TRP A 300 -8.44 -6.46 -7.15
C TRP A 300 -9.39 -6.68 -8.33
N ALA A 301 -10.63 -6.31 -8.16
CA ALA A 301 -11.64 -6.39 -9.19
C ALA A 301 -12.24 -5.00 -9.45
N ASN A 302 -12.42 -4.67 -10.71
CA ASN A 302 -13.14 -3.46 -11.11
C ASN A 302 -14.63 -3.76 -11.04
N ILE A 303 -15.35 -3.03 -10.20
CA ILE A 303 -16.80 -3.14 -10.04
C ILE A 303 -17.46 -1.87 -10.55
N THR A 304 -18.37 -2.01 -11.49
CA THR A 304 -19.22 -0.92 -11.96
C THR A 304 -20.59 -1.04 -11.32
N ILE A 305 -21.04 -0.03 -10.59
CA ILE A 305 -22.39 0.02 -10.01
C ILE A 305 -23.25 0.90 -10.88
N ARG A 306 -24.41 0.40 -11.30
CA ARG A 306 -25.40 1.13 -12.08
C ARG A 306 -26.78 0.97 -11.45
N SER A 307 -27.58 2.04 -11.48
CA SER A 307 -28.99 1.98 -11.12
C SER A 307 -29.88 2.44 -12.27
N ASP A 308 -31.17 2.20 -12.12
CA ASP A 308 -32.21 2.68 -13.05
C ASP A 308 -32.69 4.11 -12.74
N GLN A 309 -32.08 4.75 -11.71
CA GLN A 309 -32.44 6.09 -11.27
C GLN A 309 -31.23 7.02 -11.30
N TYR A 310 -31.45 8.30 -11.64
CA TYR A 310 -30.43 9.35 -11.53
C TYR A 310 -30.46 9.96 -10.12
N GLU A 311 -29.38 10.65 -9.73
CA GLU A 311 -29.24 11.33 -8.42
C GLU A 311 -29.41 10.39 -7.22
N ASP A 312 -29.04 9.16 -7.38
CA ASP A 312 -28.92 8.20 -6.28
C ASP A 312 -27.61 8.37 -5.51
N ARG A 313 -27.51 7.71 -4.38
CA ARG A 313 -26.30 7.70 -3.55
C ARG A 313 -25.81 6.28 -3.37
N VAL A 314 -24.59 6.03 -3.82
CA VAL A 314 -23.89 4.73 -3.66
C VAL A 314 -22.98 4.76 -2.46
N THR A 315 -23.15 3.80 -1.55
CA THR A 315 -22.27 3.58 -0.40
C THR A 315 -21.76 2.15 -0.42
N ILE A 316 -20.45 1.96 -0.27
CA ILE A 316 -19.82 0.63 -0.23
C ILE A 316 -19.04 0.52 1.08
N ASN A 317 -19.35 -0.50 1.89
CA ASN A 317 -18.76 -0.69 3.22
C ASN A 317 -18.80 0.59 4.09
N GLY A 318 -19.88 1.36 4.00
CA GLY A 318 -20.06 2.61 4.75
C GLY A 318 -19.38 3.84 4.14
N VAL A 319 -18.64 3.72 3.03
CA VAL A 319 -17.99 4.84 2.32
C VAL A 319 -18.87 5.30 1.16
N ASN A 320 -19.15 6.59 1.08
CA ASN A 320 -19.94 7.19 0.00
C ASN A 320 -19.08 7.41 -1.26
N TYR A 321 -19.56 6.92 -2.40
CA TYR A 321 -18.90 7.01 -3.71
C TYR A 321 -19.62 7.92 -4.72
N GLY A 322 -20.71 8.57 -4.32
CA GLY A 322 -21.49 9.47 -5.19
C GLY A 322 -22.68 8.79 -5.84
N SER A 323 -23.11 9.30 -6.99
CA SER A 323 -24.26 8.83 -7.78
C SER A 323 -23.85 7.86 -8.87
N THR A 324 -24.73 6.93 -9.26
CA THR A 324 -24.45 5.99 -10.36
C THR A 324 -24.36 6.71 -11.73
N PRO A 325 -23.54 6.22 -12.66
CA PRO A 325 -22.67 5.03 -12.60
C PRO A 325 -21.38 5.27 -11.80
N VAL A 326 -21.03 4.34 -10.91
CA VAL A 326 -19.81 4.41 -10.10
C VAL A 326 -18.90 3.25 -10.46
N GLU A 327 -17.64 3.53 -10.76
CA GLU A 327 -16.59 2.54 -10.98
C GLU A 327 -15.62 2.52 -9.81
N VAL A 328 -15.46 1.37 -9.17
CA VAL A 328 -14.60 1.18 -8.01
C VAL A 328 -13.73 -0.06 -8.16
N VAL A 329 -12.54 0.01 -7.60
CA VAL A 329 -11.64 -1.13 -7.50
C VAL A 329 -11.72 -1.67 -6.07
N LEU A 330 -12.22 -2.89 -5.92
CA LEU A 330 -12.39 -3.55 -4.62
C LEU A 330 -11.53 -4.80 -4.53
N PRO A 331 -11.00 -5.14 -3.35
CA PRO A 331 -10.36 -6.43 -3.15
C PRO A 331 -11.40 -7.55 -3.28
N ARG A 332 -11.01 -8.73 -3.73
CA ARG A 332 -11.91 -9.90 -3.71
C ARG A 332 -12.39 -10.18 -2.30
N GLY A 333 -13.68 -10.45 -2.15
CA GLY A 333 -14.31 -10.71 -0.86
C GLY A 333 -15.76 -10.27 -0.83
N LYS A 334 -16.36 -10.28 0.36
CA LYS A 334 -17.72 -9.82 0.57
C LYS A 334 -17.73 -8.33 0.87
N HIS A 335 -18.51 -7.56 0.10
CA HIS A 335 -18.68 -6.12 0.26
C HIS A 335 -20.16 -5.77 0.39
N GLN A 336 -20.48 -4.83 1.25
CA GLN A 336 -21.83 -4.31 1.42
C GLN A 336 -22.05 -3.14 0.48
N PHE A 337 -23.02 -3.27 -0.42
CA PHE A 337 -23.45 -2.24 -1.36
C PHE A 337 -24.78 -1.67 -0.90
N THR A 338 -24.85 -0.36 -0.74
CA THR A 338 -26.05 0.37 -0.43
C THR A 338 -26.27 1.42 -1.48
N VAL A 339 -27.44 1.41 -2.13
CA VAL A 339 -27.86 2.43 -3.08
C VAL A 339 -29.18 3.02 -2.60
N SER A 340 -29.21 4.33 -2.37
CA SER A 340 -30.38 5.03 -1.85
C SER A 340 -30.73 6.25 -2.71
N LYS A 341 -32.00 6.55 -2.80
CA LYS A 341 -32.57 7.76 -3.40
C LYS A 341 -33.80 8.17 -2.65
N ASP A 342 -34.03 9.46 -2.50
CA ASP A 342 -35.21 9.99 -1.82
C ASP A 342 -36.50 9.57 -2.58
N GLY A 343 -37.48 9.04 -1.85
CA GLY A 343 -38.73 8.48 -2.40
C GLY A 343 -38.60 7.05 -2.94
N TYR A 344 -37.49 6.37 -2.71
CA TYR A 344 -37.26 4.99 -3.12
C TYR A 344 -36.74 4.13 -1.98
N GLN A 345 -37.10 2.85 -2.01
CA GLN A 345 -36.60 1.85 -1.05
C GLN A 345 -35.09 1.68 -1.22
N THR A 346 -34.35 1.79 -0.13
CA THR A 346 -32.90 1.63 -0.13
C THR A 346 -32.51 0.19 -0.47
N TYR A 347 -31.71 0.03 -1.51
CA TYR A 347 -31.08 -1.24 -1.83
C TYR A 347 -29.87 -1.44 -0.90
N ASN A 348 -29.85 -2.54 -0.15
CA ASN A 348 -28.73 -2.91 0.71
C ASN A 348 -28.46 -4.41 0.61
N ARG A 349 -27.33 -4.78 0.03
CA ARG A 349 -26.93 -6.19 -0.12
C ARG A 349 -25.42 -6.38 0.05
N THR A 350 -25.05 -7.52 0.61
CA THR A 350 -23.68 -8.00 0.65
C THR A 350 -23.45 -8.91 -0.57
N ILE A 351 -22.52 -8.50 -1.45
CA ILE A 351 -22.21 -9.18 -2.70
C ILE A 351 -20.77 -9.70 -2.64
N PRO A 352 -20.51 -10.97 -3.00
CA PRO A 352 -19.15 -11.49 -3.12
C PRO A 352 -18.51 -10.98 -4.42
N VAL A 353 -17.42 -10.26 -4.31
CA VAL A 353 -16.59 -9.79 -5.43
C VAL A 353 -15.54 -10.84 -5.72
N ASN A 354 -15.67 -11.57 -6.82
CA ASN A 354 -14.74 -12.62 -7.25
C ASN A 354 -13.90 -12.23 -8.47
N GLY A 355 -14.28 -11.18 -9.19
CA GLY A 355 -13.64 -10.67 -10.40
C GLY A 355 -14.33 -9.39 -10.86
N ASN A 356 -13.92 -8.85 -12.02
CA ASN A 356 -14.56 -7.67 -12.60
C ASN A 356 -16.02 -7.98 -12.90
N ASP A 357 -16.92 -7.11 -12.43
CA ASP A 357 -18.35 -7.32 -12.54
C ASP A 357 -19.12 -5.99 -12.56
N THR A 358 -20.38 -6.03 -13.03
CA THR A 358 -21.29 -4.89 -13.01
C THR A 358 -22.48 -5.20 -12.14
N VAL A 359 -22.67 -4.42 -11.08
CA VAL A 359 -23.81 -4.53 -10.17
C VAL A 359 -24.93 -3.63 -10.67
N TRP A 360 -26.00 -4.22 -11.15
CA TRP A 360 -27.22 -3.52 -11.54
C TRP A 360 -28.20 -3.45 -10.38
N VAL A 361 -28.59 -2.24 -10.01
CA VAL A 361 -29.55 -1.98 -8.93
C VAL A 361 -30.81 -1.40 -9.54
N LYS A 362 -31.95 -2.01 -9.23
CA LYS A 362 -33.27 -1.48 -9.54
C LYS A 362 -33.90 -0.96 -8.27
N LEU A 363 -34.09 0.34 -8.16
CA LEU A 363 -34.74 1.00 -7.05
C LEU A 363 -36.27 0.93 -7.22
N ARG A 364 -36.97 0.58 -6.15
CA ARG A 364 -38.45 0.55 -6.13
C ARG A 364 -38.96 1.80 -5.45
N PRO A 365 -39.99 2.48 -5.98
CA PRO A 365 -40.62 3.58 -5.28
C PRO A 365 -41.12 3.13 -3.90
N ASP A 366 -41.01 4.00 -2.90
CA ASP A 366 -41.66 3.76 -1.61
C ASP A 366 -43.18 3.71 -1.80
N SER A 367 -43.83 2.65 -1.34
CA SER A 367 -45.24 2.40 -1.55
C SER A 367 -46.16 3.20 -0.63
N ASP A 368 -45.61 4.16 0.13
CA ASP A 368 -46.34 5.01 1.06
C ASP A 368 -46.31 6.48 0.61
N ILE A 369 -47.03 6.81 -0.43
CA ILE A 369 -47.67 8.14 -0.67
C ILE A 369 -49.01 7.91 -1.40
#